data_044bcd75841b58d952718db6349d2e32
#
_entry.id   044bcd75841b58d952718db6349d2e32
#
_cell.length_a   1.000
_cell.length_b   1.000
_cell.length_c   1.000
_cell.angle_alpha   90.00
_cell.angle_beta   90.00
_cell.angle_gamma   90.00
#
_symmetry.space_group_name_H-M   'P 1'
#
loop_
_entity.id
_entity.type
_entity.pdbx_description
1 polymer ?
#
loop_
_entity_poly.entity_id
_entity_poly.type
_entity_poly.pdbx_seq_one_letter_code
_entity_poly.pdbx_strand_id
1 'polypeptide(L)'
;HDQTRRQRQMCIRDRTTGEYGSGGMLTKIEAAKICGLAGCKMVISSGLILNPLKHINLSKECTWFLPEISKLDARKKWIASSVSPKGELMIDNGAIIALKKGKSLLAAGIKNIKGNFDKGDHIKIVDEKNFELGRGLSSFSSEEIIKIKGQHSDKINKILGYKTKSEVVHKDDMVGSVSYTHLRAHETPRY
;
A
#
# COMPACT_ATOMS: atom_id res chain seq x y z
N HIS A 1 20.41 -20.28 5.95
CA HIS A 1 20.53 -21.49 5.10
C HIS A 1 19.57 -22.62 5.47
N ASP A 2 18.99 -22.61 6.68
CA ASP A 2 18.10 -23.69 7.16
C ASP A 2 16.61 -23.46 6.84
N GLN A 3 16.19 -22.24 6.54
CA GLN A 3 14.80 -21.91 6.24
C GLN A 3 14.35 -22.35 4.83
N THR A 4 15.26 -22.38 3.86
CA THR A 4 14.96 -22.79 2.47
C THR A 4 14.79 -24.30 2.33
N ARG A 5 15.40 -25.08 3.20
CA ARG A 5 15.30 -26.55 3.18
C ARG A 5 13.96 -27.06 3.68
N ARG A 6 13.30 -26.34 4.59
CA ARG A 6 11.97 -26.72 5.14
C ARG A 6 10.81 -26.44 4.18
N GLN A 7 10.96 -25.51 3.24
CA GLN A 7 9.95 -25.26 2.20
C GLN A 7 9.78 -26.46 1.24
N ARG A 8 10.82 -27.29 1.05
CA ARG A 8 10.77 -28.42 0.10
C ARG A 8 10.09 -29.68 0.62
N GLN A 9 10.00 -29.89 1.93
CA GLN A 9 9.48 -31.14 2.49
C GLN A 9 7.97 -31.17 2.67
N MET A 10 7.27 -30.06 2.55
CA MET A 10 5.82 -29.98 2.79
C MET A 10 4.97 -30.05 1.51
N CYS A 11 5.59 -30.17 0.33
CA CYS A 11 4.92 -30.09 -0.97
C CYS A 11 4.34 -31.40 -1.49
N ILE A 12 4.33 -32.49 -0.72
CA ILE A 12 3.90 -33.79 -1.26
C ILE A 12 2.91 -34.45 -0.32
N ARG A 13 1.65 -34.05 -0.44
CA ARG A 13 0.47 -34.91 -0.30
C ARG A 13 -0.80 -34.14 -0.63
N ASP A 14 -1.16 -34.15 -1.89
CA ASP A 14 -2.55 -33.99 -2.32
C ASP A 14 -3.38 -35.12 -1.69
N ARG A 15 -4.00 -34.83 -0.57
CA ARG A 15 -5.09 -35.65 -0.08
C ARG A 15 -6.38 -34.94 -0.40
N THR A 16 -7.16 -35.64 -1.19
CA THR A 16 -8.58 -35.45 -1.53
C THR A 16 -9.31 -34.45 -0.64
N THR A 17 -9.91 -33.48 -1.31
CA THR A 17 -10.89 -32.53 -0.79
C THR A 17 -11.93 -33.26 0.08
N GLY A 18 -11.92 -32.98 1.38
CA GLY A 18 -13.02 -33.32 2.26
C GLY A 18 -14.25 -32.47 1.89
N GLU A 19 -15.41 -32.93 2.29
CA GLU A 19 -16.76 -32.41 1.96
C GLU A 19 -16.94 -30.89 2.20
N TYR A 20 -15.99 -30.19 2.85
CA TYR A 20 -16.04 -28.79 3.25
C TYR A 20 -14.84 -27.92 2.75
N GLY A 21 -14.00 -28.43 1.87
CA GLY A 21 -12.81 -27.67 1.44
C GLY A 21 -12.52 -27.81 -0.06
N SER A 22 -12.79 -26.77 -0.83
CA SER A 22 -12.53 -26.70 -2.27
C SER A 22 -11.09 -26.36 -2.64
N GLY A 23 -10.18 -26.14 -1.68
CA GLY A 23 -8.81 -25.69 -1.94
C GLY A 23 -7.74 -26.64 -1.41
N GLY A 24 -6.99 -27.27 -2.30
CA GLY A 24 -5.80 -28.05 -1.97
C GLY A 24 -4.61 -27.22 -1.51
N MET A 25 -3.43 -27.84 -1.33
CA MET A 25 -2.20 -27.15 -0.94
C MET A 25 -1.79 -26.08 -1.97
N LEU A 26 -2.11 -26.29 -3.25
CA LEU A 26 -1.80 -25.36 -4.35
C LEU A 26 -2.43 -23.98 -4.11
N THR A 27 -3.72 -23.94 -3.75
CA THR A 27 -4.42 -22.68 -3.47
C THR A 27 -3.85 -21.93 -2.28
N LYS A 28 -3.35 -22.65 -1.27
CA LYS A 28 -2.65 -22.04 -0.12
C LYS A 28 -1.31 -21.43 -0.52
N ILE A 29 -0.57 -22.07 -1.45
CA ILE A 29 0.68 -21.55 -1.99
C ILE A 29 0.42 -20.32 -2.85
N GLU A 30 -0.64 -20.31 -3.67
CA GLU A 30 -1.06 -19.14 -4.43
C GLU A 30 -1.43 -17.98 -3.52
N ALA A 31 -2.20 -18.23 -2.47
CA ALA A 31 -2.51 -17.24 -1.44
C ALA A 31 -1.23 -16.69 -0.77
N ALA A 32 -0.26 -17.56 -0.49
CA ALA A 32 1.03 -17.13 0.08
C ALA A 32 1.83 -16.21 -0.86
N LYS A 33 1.80 -16.46 -2.17
CA LYS A 33 2.39 -15.57 -3.18
C LYS A 33 1.72 -14.19 -3.17
N ILE A 34 0.39 -14.15 -3.13
CA ILE A 34 -0.37 -12.89 -3.05
C ILE A 34 -0.03 -12.12 -1.77
N CYS A 35 0.00 -12.82 -0.63
CA CYS A 35 0.41 -12.21 0.65
C CYS A 35 1.83 -11.68 0.59
N GLY A 36 2.77 -12.42 -0.03
CA GLY A 36 4.15 -11.98 -0.22
C GLY A 36 4.27 -10.69 -1.03
N LEU A 37 3.53 -10.58 -2.13
CA LEU A 37 3.45 -9.38 -2.95
C LEU A 37 2.83 -8.18 -2.20
N ALA A 38 1.89 -8.45 -1.29
CA ALA A 38 1.29 -7.43 -0.43
C ALA A 38 2.15 -7.07 0.80
N GLY A 39 3.34 -7.65 0.95
CA GLY A 39 4.20 -7.42 2.10
C GLY A 39 3.65 -8.02 3.41
N CYS A 40 2.74 -9.00 3.32
CA CYS A 40 2.12 -9.65 4.46
C CYS A 40 2.78 -11.01 4.73
N LYS A 41 3.01 -11.31 6.02
CA LYS A 41 3.40 -12.66 6.46
C LYS A 41 2.17 -13.56 6.40
N MET A 42 2.36 -14.80 5.95
CA MET A 42 1.34 -15.83 6.00
C MET A 42 1.88 -17.07 6.72
N VAL A 43 1.01 -17.76 7.45
CA VAL A 43 1.36 -19.00 8.13
C VAL A 43 0.34 -20.09 7.79
N ILE A 44 0.85 -21.30 7.53
CA ILE A 44 0.05 -22.50 7.39
C ILE A 44 0.32 -23.38 8.60
N SER A 45 -0.72 -23.77 9.30
CA SER A 45 -0.69 -24.65 10.47
C SER A 45 -1.79 -25.70 10.38
N SER A 46 -1.67 -26.78 11.17
CA SER A 46 -2.70 -27.81 11.27
C SER A 46 -3.96 -27.25 11.94
N GLY A 47 -5.13 -27.49 11.31
CA GLY A 47 -6.45 -27.17 11.88
C GLY A 47 -6.97 -28.22 12.88
N LEU A 48 -6.26 -29.35 13.04
CA LEU A 48 -6.67 -30.44 13.96
C LEU A 48 -6.24 -30.15 15.41
N ILE A 49 -5.42 -29.14 15.63
CA ILE A 49 -4.92 -28.78 16.97
C ILE A 49 -5.91 -27.83 17.63
N LEU A 50 -6.25 -28.10 18.88
CA LEU A 50 -7.10 -27.20 19.67
C LEU A 50 -6.36 -25.87 19.90
N ASN A 51 -7.02 -24.74 19.63
CA ASN A 51 -6.43 -23.38 19.71
C ASN A 51 -5.19 -23.18 18.82
N PRO A 52 -5.27 -23.37 17.49
CA PRO A 52 -4.12 -23.33 16.59
C PRO A 52 -3.33 -22.03 16.67
N LEU A 53 -3.98 -20.87 16.91
CA LEU A 53 -3.30 -19.59 17.04
C LEU A 53 -2.35 -19.49 18.23
N LYS A 54 -2.65 -20.17 19.34
CA LYS A 54 -1.74 -20.24 20.49
C LYS A 54 -0.49 -21.09 20.16
N HIS A 55 -0.66 -22.11 19.34
CA HIS A 55 0.41 -23.03 18.96
C HIS A 55 1.34 -22.47 17.87
N ILE A 56 0.89 -21.53 17.04
CA ILE A 56 1.73 -20.95 15.96
C ILE A 56 3.07 -20.42 16.46
N ASN A 57 3.11 -19.79 17.64
CA ASN A 57 4.33 -19.24 18.21
C ASN A 57 5.16 -20.27 19.00
N LEU A 58 4.57 -21.38 19.41
CA LEU A 58 5.17 -22.37 20.29
C LEU A 58 5.60 -23.64 19.55
N SER A 59 4.92 -24.00 18.44
CA SER A 59 5.13 -25.25 17.73
C SER A 59 6.01 -25.08 16.50
N LYS A 60 6.83 -26.13 16.28
CA LYS A 60 7.62 -26.27 15.04
C LYS A 60 6.78 -26.81 13.86
N GLU A 61 5.50 -27.06 14.06
CA GLU A 61 4.57 -27.70 13.09
C GLU A 61 3.78 -26.69 12.28
N CYS A 62 4.40 -25.55 11.94
CA CYS A 62 3.81 -24.57 11.06
C CYS A 62 4.81 -24.12 10.00
N THR A 63 4.29 -23.69 8.83
CA THR A 63 5.11 -23.15 7.74
C THR A 63 4.85 -21.66 7.62
N TRP A 64 5.90 -20.85 7.77
CA TRP A 64 5.87 -19.42 7.59
C TRP A 64 6.31 -19.05 6.18
N PHE A 65 5.51 -18.21 5.54
CA PHE A 65 5.85 -17.52 4.31
C PHE A 65 6.15 -16.07 4.64
N LEU A 66 7.41 -15.68 4.44
CA LEU A 66 7.86 -14.32 4.72
C LEU A 66 7.89 -13.52 3.42
N PRO A 67 7.36 -12.29 3.41
CA PRO A 67 7.43 -11.44 2.24
C PRO A 67 8.88 -11.00 1.96
N GLU A 68 9.24 -10.88 0.69
CA GLU A 68 10.54 -10.33 0.28
C GLU A 68 10.56 -8.80 0.31
N ILE A 69 9.39 -8.18 0.27
CA ILE A 69 9.21 -6.72 0.27
C ILE A 69 8.55 -6.26 1.56
N SER A 70 8.86 -5.03 1.98
CA SER A 70 8.19 -4.42 3.13
C SER A 70 6.72 -4.09 2.81
N LYS A 71 5.89 -3.99 3.84
CA LYS A 71 4.48 -3.54 3.67
C LYS A 71 4.39 -2.16 3.03
N LEU A 72 5.36 -1.28 3.34
CA LEU A 72 5.42 0.07 2.82
C LEU A 72 5.73 0.07 1.32
N ASP A 73 6.68 -0.75 0.88
CA ASP A 73 7.05 -0.86 -0.52
C ASP A 73 5.93 -1.53 -1.33
N ALA A 74 5.26 -2.54 -0.78
CA ALA A 74 4.08 -3.15 -1.40
C ALA A 74 2.96 -2.13 -1.59
N ARG A 75 2.68 -1.30 -0.57
CA ARG A 75 1.69 -0.22 -0.64
C ARG A 75 2.05 0.82 -1.71
N LYS A 76 3.31 1.24 -1.76
CA LYS A 76 3.81 2.17 -2.78
C LYS A 76 3.69 1.59 -4.20
N LYS A 77 4.06 0.32 -4.39
CA LYS A 77 3.86 -0.37 -5.68
C LYS A 77 2.40 -0.39 -6.10
N TRP A 78 1.49 -0.68 -5.18
CA TRP A 78 0.05 -0.67 -5.44
C TRP A 78 -0.46 0.73 -5.82
N ILE A 79 -0.05 1.78 -5.11
CA ILE A 79 -0.40 3.17 -5.44
C ILE A 79 0.13 3.54 -6.84
N ALA A 80 1.38 3.17 -7.14
CA ALA A 80 2.00 3.43 -8.44
C ALA A 80 1.29 2.71 -9.60
N SER A 81 0.78 1.50 -9.37
CA SER A 81 0.11 0.68 -10.39
C SER A 81 -1.33 1.10 -10.70
N SER A 82 -1.90 2.06 -9.94
CA SER A 82 -3.25 2.55 -10.19
C SER A 82 -3.36 3.17 -11.58
N VAL A 83 -4.16 2.54 -12.45
CA VAL A 83 -4.28 2.91 -13.87
C VAL A 83 -5.11 4.18 -14.04
N SER A 84 -6.09 4.43 -13.16
CA SER A 84 -7.04 5.53 -13.29
C SER A 84 -7.22 6.26 -11.96
N PRO A 85 -6.44 7.32 -11.68
CA PRO A 85 -6.69 8.19 -10.54
C PRO A 85 -8.05 8.89 -10.73
N LYS A 86 -8.85 8.95 -9.66
CA LYS A 86 -10.19 9.57 -9.68
C LYS A 86 -10.17 11.10 -9.67
N GLY A 87 -9.03 11.67 -9.30
CA GLY A 87 -8.87 13.11 -9.25
C GLY A 87 -7.41 13.55 -9.36
N GLU A 88 -7.25 14.88 -9.44
CA GLU A 88 -5.96 15.54 -9.60
C GLU A 88 -5.85 16.72 -8.64
N LEU A 89 -4.71 16.82 -7.95
CA LEU A 89 -4.36 17.96 -7.11
C LEU A 89 -3.22 18.73 -7.75
N MET A 90 -3.46 19.98 -8.06
CA MET A 90 -2.45 20.94 -8.50
C MET A 90 -1.83 21.59 -7.27
N ILE A 91 -0.51 21.58 -7.17
CA ILE A 91 0.24 22.07 -6.01
C ILE A 91 1.20 23.22 -6.38
N ASP A 92 1.56 24.01 -5.38
CA ASP A 92 2.51 25.10 -5.54
C ASP A 92 3.98 24.64 -5.45
N ASN A 93 4.90 25.55 -5.75
CA ASN A 93 6.35 25.29 -5.71
C ASN A 93 6.86 24.96 -4.30
N GLY A 94 6.25 25.53 -3.25
CA GLY A 94 6.60 25.22 -1.86
C GLY A 94 6.29 23.78 -1.50
N ALA A 95 5.10 23.30 -1.90
CA ALA A 95 4.72 21.92 -1.73
C ALA A 95 5.61 20.96 -2.56
N ILE A 96 5.98 21.33 -3.80
CA ILE A 96 6.91 20.53 -4.62
C ILE A 96 8.24 20.32 -3.89
N ILE A 97 8.81 21.40 -3.32
CA ILE A 97 10.07 21.32 -2.57
C ILE A 97 9.91 20.45 -1.32
N ALA A 98 8.78 20.56 -0.62
CA ALA A 98 8.49 19.73 0.55
C ALA A 98 8.36 18.25 0.19
N LEU A 99 7.67 17.91 -0.91
CA LEU A 99 7.54 16.56 -1.39
C LEU A 99 8.88 15.93 -1.80
N LYS A 100 9.74 16.70 -2.50
CA LYS A 100 11.12 16.27 -2.84
C LYS A 100 11.98 15.98 -1.60
N LYS A 101 11.68 16.61 -0.47
CA LYS A 101 12.31 16.33 0.84
C LYS A 101 11.63 15.20 1.62
N GLY A 102 10.72 14.45 1.00
CA GLY A 102 10.02 13.32 1.62
C GLY A 102 8.98 13.73 2.66
N LYS A 103 8.45 14.95 2.63
CA LYS A 103 7.37 15.41 3.52
C LYS A 103 5.99 15.07 2.93
N SER A 104 4.97 15.05 3.78
CA SER A 104 3.56 14.88 3.40
C SER A 104 3.02 16.13 2.69
N LEU A 105 2.00 15.95 1.84
CA LEU A 105 1.29 17.06 1.20
C LEU A 105 0.27 17.66 2.18
N LEU A 106 0.39 18.94 2.42
CA LEU A 106 -0.52 19.72 3.27
C LEU A 106 -1.51 20.53 2.43
N ALA A 107 -2.65 20.87 3.02
CA ALA A 107 -3.69 21.67 2.37
C ALA A 107 -3.19 23.06 1.94
N ALA A 108 -2.25 23.64 2.66
CA ALA A 108 -1.64 24.94 2.37
C ALA A 108 -0.98 24.99 0.98
N GLY A 109 -0.42 23.86 0.50
CA GLY A 109 0.26 23.78 -0.80
C GLY A 109 -0.66 23.45 -1.97
N ILE A 110 -1.96 23.31 -1.78
CA ILE A 110 -2.91 22.97 -2.84
C ILE A 110 -3.48 24.23 -3.47
N LYS A 111 -3.30 24.36 -4.78
CA LYS A 111 -3.84 25.48 -5.57
C LYS A 111 -5.18 25.14 -6.23
N ASN A 112 -5.27 23.98 -6.83
CA ASN A 112 -6.49 23.59 -7.54
C ASN A 112 -6.76 22.08 -7.44
N ILE A 113 -8.00 21.69 -7.73
CA ILE A 113 -8.50 20.33 -7.63
C ILE A 113 -9.31 20.04 -8.88
N LYS A 114 -9.12 18.85 -9.48
CA LYS A 114 -9.93 18.35 -10.57
C LYS A 114 -10.44 16.95 -10.23
N GLY A 115 -11.67 16.64 -10.68
CA GLY A 115 -12.32 15.35 -10.45
C GLY A 115 -13.11 15.30 -9.14
N ASN A 116 -13.89 14.24 -8.99
CA ASN A 116 -14.65 13.94 -7.78
C ASN A 116 -14.13 12.63 -7.20
N PHE A 117 -13.68 12.68 -5.95
CA PHE A 117 -13.08 11.55 -5.26
C PHE A 117 -13.36 11.62 -3.76
N ASP A 118 -13.35 10.45 -3.16
CA ASP A 118 -13.56 10.26 -1.73
C ASP A 118 -12.23 10.01 -0.99
N LYS A 119 -12.32 10.02 0.33
CA LYS A 119 -11.21 9.64 1.19
C LYS A 119 -10.75 8.21 0.91
N GLY A 120 -9.44 8.04 0.69
CA GLY A 120 -8.81 6.76 0.33
C GLY A 120 -8.71 6.51 -1.17
N ASP A 121 -9.28 7.37 -1.99
CA ASP A 121 -9.17 7.25 -3.43
C ASP A 121 -7.77 7.65 -3.95
N HIS A 122 -7.40 7.05 -5.08
CA HIS A 122 -6.18 7.37 -5.79
C HIS A 122 -6.31 8.70 -6.52
N ILE A 123 -5.36 9.58 -6.26
CA ILE A 123 -5.27 10.90 -6.88
C ILE A 123 -3.90 11.12 -7.50
N LYS A 124 -3.88 11.93 -8.53
CA LYS A 124 -2.69 12.40 -9.21
C LYS A 124 -2.24 13.74 -8.61
N ILE A 125 -0.96 13.93 -8.43
CA ILE A 125 -0.37 15.18 -7.94
C ILE A 125 0.40 15.80 -9.10
N VAL A 126 0.06 17.03 -9.45
CA VAL A 126 0.64 17.75 -10.60
C VAL A 126 1.16 19.11 -10.19
N ASP A 127 2.11 19.63 -10.96
CA ASP A 127 2.54 21.02 -10.87
C ASP A 127 1.60 21.98 -11.62
N GLU A 128 1.95 23.27 -11.60
CA GLU A 128 1.17 24.32 -12.30
C GLU A 128 1.16 24.15 -13.83
N LYS A 129 2.09 23.37 -14.38
CA LYS A 129 2.19 23.05 -15.82
C LYS A 129 1.50 21.73 -16.18
N ASN A 130 0.75 21.12 -15.25
CA ASN A 130 0.13 19.80 -15.37
C ASN A 130 1.13 18.62 -15.53
N PHE A 131 2.40 18.77 -15.16
CA PHE A 131 3.32 17.64 -15.09
C PHE A 131 3.04 16.79 -13.87
N GLU A 132 2.94 15.48 -14.07
CA GLU A 132 2.73 14.52 -12.99
C GLU A 132 3.98 14.42 -12.11
N LEU A 133 3.84 14.81 -10.85
CA LEU A 133 4.88 14.72 -9.83
C LEU A 133 4.81 13.40 -9.05
N GLY A 134 3.62 12.81 -9.01
CA GLY A 134 3.39 11.55 -8.31
C GLY A 134 1.92 11.21 -8.15
N ARG A 135 1.66 10.11 -7.45
CA ARG A 135 0.33 9.62 -7.10
C ARG A 135 0.24 9.34 -5.62
N GLY A 136 -0.95 9.45 -5.06
CA GLY A 136 -1.16 9.16 -3.66
C GLY A 136 -2.61 8.83 -3.34
N LEU A 137 -2.85 8.51 -2.05
CA LEU A 137 -4.18 8.31 -1.51
C LEU A 137 -4.62 9.57 -0.79
N SER A 138 -5.81 10.06 -1.12
CA SER A 138 -6.38 11.24 -0.46
C SER A 138 -6.83 10.90 0.96
N SER A 139 -6.50 11.75 1.92
CA SER A 139 -7.02 11.67 3.30
C SER A 139 -8.38 12.36 3.45
N PHE A 140 -8.82 13.10 2.42
CA PHE A 140 -10.05 13.89 2.41
C PHE A 140 -10.81 13.68 1.11
N SER A 141 -12.12 13.97 1.11
CA SER A 141 -12.89 14.04 -0.13
C SER A 141 -12.55 15.32 -0.92
N SER A 142 -12.89 15.34 -2.20
CA SER A 142 -12.72 16.52 -3.06
C SER A 142 -13.43 17.75 -2.50
N GLU A 143 -14.65 17.58 -1.94
CA GLU A 143 -15.42 18.66 -1.32
C GLU A 143 -14.75 19.24 -0.08
N GLU A 144 -14.17 18.38 0.77
CA GLU A 144 -13.41 18.80 1.95
C GLU A 144 -12.15 19.56 1.55
N ILE A 145 -11.43 19.07 0.55
CA ILE A 145 -10.21 19.74 0.08
C ILE A 145 -10.53 21.12 -0.51
N ILE A 146 -11.65 21.30 -1.20
CA ILE A 146 -12.10 22.60 -1.70
C ILE A 146 -12.25 23.61 -0.55
N LYS A 147 -12.75 23.18 0.59
CA LYS A 147 -12.94 24.05 1.79
C LYS A 147 -11.63 24.38 2.48
N ILE A 148 -10.65 23.46 2.49
CA ILE A 148 -9.39 23.60 3.24
C ILE A 148 -8.19 23.99 2.40
N LYS A 149 -8.28 24.02 1.08
CA LYS A 149 -7.17 24.38 0.19
C LYS A 149 -6.56 25.74 0.55
N GLY A 150 -5.25 25.83 0.57
CA GLY A 150 -4.53 27.05 0.93
C GLY A 150 -4.55 27.37 2.43
N GLN A 151 -5.20 26.57 3.27
CA GLN A 151 -5.28 26.81 4.71
C GLN A 151 -4.18 26.10 5.49
N HIS A 152 -3.71 26.73 6.57
CA HIS A 152 -2.80 26.11 7.52
C HIS A 152 -3.46 24.95 8.29
N SER A 153 -2.68 23.95 8.65
CA SER A 153 -3.13 22.73 9.33
C SER A 153 -3.96 22.99 10.60
N ASP A 154 -3.63 24.04 11.35
CA ASP A 154 -4.32 24.39 12.60
C ASP A 154 -5.78 24.83 12.41
N LYS A 155 -6.11 25.30 11.20
CA LYS A 155 -7.47 25.77 10.87
C LYS A 155 -8.36 24.66 10.33
N ILE A 156 -7.80 23.55 9.86
CA ILE A 156 -8.52 22.47 9.19
C ILE A 156 -9.64 21.92 10.08
N ASN A 157 -9.32 21.60 11.35
CA ASN A 157 -10.28 21.06 12.29
C ASN A 157 -11.45 22.03 12.58
N LYS A 158 -11.18 23.34 12.55
CA LYS A 158 -12.22 24.37 12.73
C LYS A 158 -13.11 24.51 11.51
N ILE A 159 -12.52 24.40 10.31
CA ILE A 159 -13.25 24.52 9.04
C ILE A 159 -14.14 23.30 8.80
N LEU A 160 -13.63 22.09 9.06
CA LEU A 160 -14.36 20.85 8.85
C LEU A 160 -15.30 20.47 10.01
N GLY A 161 -15.13 21.08 11.20
CA GLY A 161 -15.99 20.82 12.35
C GLY A 161 -15.69 19.52 13.11
N TYR A 162 -14.66 18.80 12.73
CA TYR A 162 -14.25 17.56 13.40
C TYR A 162 -12.71 17.39 13.42
N LYS A 163 -12.22 16.56 14.35
CA LYS A 163 -10.80 16.29 14.51
C LYS A 163 -10.32 15.34 13.40
N THR A 164 -9.38 15.80 12.60
CA THR A 164 -8.84 15.04 11.45
C THR A 164 -7.33 15.18 11.36
N LYS A 165 -6.73 14.45 10.41
CA LYS A 165 -5.31 14.55 10.07
C LYS A 165 -5.02 15.92 9.43
N SER A 166 -3.78 16.38 9.54
CA SER A 166 -3.32 17.64 8.93
C SER A 166 -2.89 17.46 7.47
N GLU A 167 -2.52 16.23 7.10
CA GLU A 167 -1.99 15.90 5.78
C GLU A 167 -3.11 15.51 4.82
N VAL A 168 -3.10 16.10 3.62
CA VAL A 168 -4.00 15.72 2.54
C VAL A 168 -3.53 14.43 1.86
N VAL A 169 -2.22 14.26 1.70
CA VAL A 169 -1.60 12.99 1.31
C VAL A 169 -0.40 12.74 2.21
N HIS A 170 -0.43 11.62 2.93
CA HIS A 170 0.68 11.23 3.78
C HIS A 170 1.86 10.75 2.93
N LYS A 171 3.09 11.02 3.36
CA LYS A 171 4.33 10.61 2.67
C LYS A 171 4.42 9.11 2.37
N ASP A 172 3.88 8.27 3.28
CA ASP A 172 3.88 6.81 3.12
C ASP A 172 2.78 6.32 2.16
N ASP A 173 1.80 7.17 1.90
CA ASP A 173 0.68 6.94 0.98
C ASP A 173 0.88 7.67 -0.36
N MET A 174 2.14 8.00 -0.70
CA MET A 174 2.49 8.70 -1.92
C MET A 174 3.70 8.07 -2.61
N VAL A 175 3.66 8.08 -3.94
CA VAL A 175 4.76 7.66 -4.81
C VAL A 175 5.06 8.79 -5.78
N GLY A 176 6.30 9.27 -5.80
CA GLY A 176 6.78 10.24 -6.77
C GLY A 176 7.09 9.61 -8.12
N SER A 177 6.85 10.33 -9.20
CA SER A 177 7.21 9.88 -10.57
C SER A 177 8.72 9.60 -10.73
N VAL A 178 9.56 10.27 -9.95
CA VAL A 178 11.03 10.10 -9.96
C VAL A 178 11.48 8.83 -9.22
N SER A 179 10.69 8.33 -8.25
CA SER A 179 11.03 7.09 -7.53
C SER A 179 10.79 5.81 -8.35
N TYR A 180 9.99 5.89 -9.43
CA TYR A 180 9.67 4.71 -10.24
C TYR A 180 10.83 4.26 -11.13
N THR A 181 11.75 5.15 -11.48
CA THR A 181 12.92 4.79 -12.29
C THR A 181 13.93 3.91 -11.55
N HIS A 182 14.03 4.02 -10.23
CA HIS A 182 14.92 3.17 -9.43
C HIS A 182 14.39 1.74 -9.21
N LEU A 183 13.06 1.54 -9.20
CA LEU A 183 12.46 0.22 -9.02
C LEU A 183 12.49 -0.62 -10.31
N ARG A 184 12.58 0.01 -11.48
CA ARG A 184 12.64 -0.67 -12.78
C ARG A 184 14.02 -1.18 -13.17
N ALA A 185 15.08 -0.69 -12.53
CA ALA A 185 16.47 -1.05 -12.85
C ALA A 185 16.91 -2.41 -12.28
N HIS A 186 16.10 -3.04 -11.43
CA HIS A 186 16.41 -4.33 -10.80
C HIS A 186 15.64 -5.54 -11.36
N GLU A 187 14.83 -5.36 -12.40
CA GLU A 187 14.01 -6.45 -12.97
C GLU A 187 14.54 -7.01 -14.30
N THR A 188 15.84 -7.13 -14.50
CA THR A 188 16.33 -8.02 -15.54
C THR A 188 17.61 -8.74 -15.11
N PRO A 189 17.53 -9.99 -14.68
CA PRO A 189 18.50 -10.97 -15.13
C PRO A 189 17.92 -11.68 -16.37
N ARG A 190 18.48 -11.39 -17.52
CA ARG A 190 18.42 -12.31 -18.66
C ARG A 190 19.18 -13.59 -18.29
N TYR A 191 18.52 -14.71 -18.40
CA TYR A 191 19.08 -15.98 -18.92
C TYR A 191 17.96 -16.70 -19.63
#